data_cfdb9e096944028fb598946dbc41a200
#
_entry.id   cfdb9e096944028fb598946dbc41a200
#
_cell.length_a   1.000
_cell.length_b   1.000
_cell.length_c   1.000
_cell.angle_alpha   90.00
_cell.angle_beta   90.00
_cell.angle_gamma   90.00
#
_symmetry.space_group_name_H-M   'P 1'
#
loop_
_entity.id
_entity.type
_entity.pdbx_description
1 polymer ?
#
loop_
_entity_poly.entity_id
_entity_poly.type
_entity_poly.pdbx_seq_one_letter_code
_entity_poly.pdbx_strand_id
1 'polypeptide(L)'
;MNGHFTARQREIYDIVLGAQEAAAAAFQSGKSLLSGDSDVSLNKVARDYIKAHGKDLHGQPLDQYFIHGLGHYIGLNVHDVGDYKVPLGPGATFTIEPGIYIPEENIGIRIEDDYYVDADGKLIKLSAALPSKAADVEKAMAGK
;
A
#
# COMPACT_ATOMS: atom_id res chain seq x y z
N MET A 1 21.03 2.28 -4.86
CA MET A 1 20.63 1.00 -4.22
C MET A 1 21.68 -0.04 -4.55
N ASN A 2 22.04 -0.89 -3.59
CA ASN A 2 23.07 -1.93 -3.74
C ASN A 2 22.51 -3.31 -4.14
N GLY A 3 21.20 -3.40 -4.40
CA GLY A 3 20.52 -4.64 -4.80
C GLY A 3 20.14 -5.60 -3.67
N HIS A 4 20.39 -5.22 -2.42
CA HIS A 4 20.07 -6.05 -1.25
C HIS A 4 19.47 -5.22 -0.13
N PHE A 5 18.47 -5.79 0.57
CA PHE A 5 17.93 -5.22 1.79
C PHE A 5 18.79 -5.62 3.00
N THR A 6 19.00 -4.69 3.93
CA THR A 6 19.40 -5.07 5.30
C THR A 6 18.24 -5.80 6.00
N ALA A 7 18.52 -6.49 7.12
CA ALA A 7 17.46 -7.17 7.88
C ALA A 7 16.32 -6.22 8.26
N ARG A 8 16.66 -4.99 8.72
CA ARG A 8 15.67 -3.98 9.11
C ARG A 8 14.90 -3.42 7.91
N GLN A 9 15.58 -3.15 6.79
CA GLN A 9 14.91 -2.71 5.57
C GLN A 9 13.92 -3.77 5.06
N ARG A 10 14.31 -5.04 5.09
CA ARG A 10 13.42 -6.15 4.72
C ARG A 10 12.22 -6.25 5.65
N GLU A 11 12.41 -6.12 6.96
CA GLU A 11 11.32 -6.12 7.93
C GLU A 11 10.30 -5.02 7.61
N ILE A 12 10.75 -3.76 7.42
CA ILE A 12 9.86 -2.65 7.07
C ILE A 12 9.21 -2.85 5.70
N TYR A 13 9.96 -3.37 4.71
CA TYR A 13 9.44 -3.69 3.39
C TYR A 13 8.29 -4.71 3.46
N ASP A 14 8.48 -5.79 4.21
CA ASP A 14 7.48 -6.85 4.34
C ASP A 14 6.22 -6.36 5.09
N ILE A 15 6.37 -5.43 6.05
CA ILE A 15 5.23 -4.78 6.72
C ILE A 15 4.45 -3.89 5.74
N VAL A 16 5.15 -3.10 4.91
CA VAL A 16 4.50 -2.25 3.89
C VAL A 16 3.77 -3.10 2.86
N LEU A 17 4.40 -4.17 2.37
CA LEU A 17 3.77 -5.12 1.44
C LEU A 17 2.53 -5.78 2.07
N GLY A 18 2.65 -6.24 3.30
CA GLY A 18 1.53 -6.85 4.03
C GLY A 18 0.36 -5.88 4.26
N ALA A 19 0.64 -4.60 4.51
CA ALA A 19 -0.39 -3.57 4.63
C ALA A 19 -1.13 -3.33 3.30
N GLN A 20 -0.39 -3.32 2.18
CA GLN A 20 -0.98 -3.22 0.84
C GLN A 20 -1.87 -4.44 0.54
N GLU A 21 -1.38 -5.65 0.79
CA GLU A 21 -2.11 -6.90 0.58
C GLU A 21 -3.35 -6.97 1.47
N ALA A 22 -3.27 -6.55 2.73
CA ALA A 22 -4.40 -6.51 3.65
C ALA A 22 -5.49 -5.53 3.17
N ALA A 23 -5.11 -4.33 2.71
CA ALA A 23 -6.04 -3.36 2.15
C ALA A 23 -6.73 -3.90 0.90
N ALA A 24 -5.97 -4.49 -0.04
CA ALA A 24 -6.52 -5.09 -1.25
C ALA A 24 -7.47 -6.26 -0.94
N ALA A 25 -7.12 -7.12 0.01
CA ALA A 25 -7.95 -8.26 0.43
C ALA A 25 -9.25 -7.83 1.15
N ALA A 26 -9.25 -6.68 1.83
CA ALA A 26 -10.43 -6.14 2.50
C ALA A 26 -11.41 -5.44 1.55
N PHE A 27 -11.04 -5.24 0.29
CA PHE A 27 -11.86 -4.53 -0.69
C PHE A 27 -13.22 -5.21 -0.91
N GLN A 28 -14.29 -4.40 -0.90
CA GLN A 28 -15.65 -4.79 -1.26
C GLN A 28 -16.24 -3.72 -2.17
N SER A 29 -16.55 -4.11 -3.41
CA SER A 29 -17.16 -3.21 -4.41
C SER A 29 -18.46 -2.59 -3.90
N GLY A 30 -18.62 -1.27 -4.09
CA GLY A 30 -19.78 -0.51 -3.65
C GLY A 30 -19.85 -0.26 -2.13
N LYS A 31 -18.83 -0.66 -1.35
CA LYS A 31 -18.76 -0.43 0.10
C LYS A 31 -17.48 0.23 0.55
N SER A 32 -16.33 -0.25 0.05
CA SER A 32 -15.02 0.24 0.48
C SER A 32 -14.76 1.67 0.07
N LEU A 33 -14.22 2.46 1.01
CA LEU A 33 -13.69 3.81 0.78
C LEU A 33 -12.16 3.74 0.67
N LEU A 34 -11.58 4.55 -0.23
CA LEU A 34 -10.12 4.62 -0.38
C LEU A 34 -9.46 5.32 0.82
N SER A 35 -10.13 6.29 1.43
CA SER A 35 -9.60 7.13 2.50
C SER A 35 -10.48 7.17 3.74
N GLY A 36 -10.01 7.84 4.80
CA GLY A 36 -10.72 8.01 6.07
C GLY A 36 -10.42 6.92 7.08
N ASP A 37 -11.16 6.94 8.21
CA ASP A 37 -10.95 6.07 9.37
C ASP A 37 -12.17 5.21 9.73
N SER A 38 -13.14 5.11 8.81
CA SER A 38 -14.31 4.24 8.99
C SER A 38 -13.93 2.76 8.83
N ASP A 39 -14.76 1.85 9.33
CA ASP A 39 -14.50 0.40 9.25
C ASP A 39 -14.54 -0.16 7.81
N VAL A 40 -15.04 0.62 6.84
CA VAL A 40 -15.02 0.28 5.42
C VAL A 40 -13.86 0.95 4.67
N SER A 41 -12.99 1.68 5.37
CA SER A 41 -11.85 2.39 4.77
C SER A 41 -10.65 1.45 4.58
N LEU A 42 -10.17 1.35 3.35
CA LEU A 42 -8.93 0.63 3.03
C LEU A 42 -7.72 1.30 3.69
N ASN A 43 -7.73 2.63 3.83
CA ASN A 43 -6.68 3.37 4.56
C ASN A 43 -6.59 2.93 6.02
N LYS A 44 -7.74 2.77 6.70
CA LYS A 44 -7.76 2.27 8.08
C LYS A 44 -7.19 0.86 8.17
N VAL A 45 -7.57 -0.03 7.24
CA VAL A 45 -7.06 -1.42 7.22
C VAL A 45 -5.53 -1.44 7.12
N ALA A 46 -4.96 -0.66 6.19
CA ALA A 46 -3.50 -0.59 6.03
C ALA A 46 -2.82 -0.01 7.29
N ARG A 47 -3.36 1.04 7.88
CA ARG A 47 -2.85 1.65 9.12
C ARG A 47 -2.89 0.69 10.30
N ASP A 48 -4.00 0.00 10.49
CA ASP A 48 -4.17 -0.98 11.57
C ASP A 48 -3.21 -2.17 11.40
N TYR A 49 -2.97 -2.61 10.14
CA TYR A 49 -1.97 -3.63 9.85
C TYR A 49 -0.57 -3.17 10.26
N ILE A 50 -0.13 -1.99 9.82
CA ILE A 50 1.18 -1.42 10.18
C ILE A 50 1.34 -1.30 11.70
N LYS A 51 0.29 -0.81 12.39
CA LYS A 51 0.27 -0.67 13.84
C LYS A 51 0.49 -2.00 14.57
N ALA A 52 -0.07 -3.09 14.04
CA ALA A 52 -0.02 -4.40 14.68
C ALA A 52 1.29 -5.16 14.40
N HIS A 53 2.00 -4.88 13.29
CA HIS A 53 3.07 -5.75 12.79
C HIS A 53 4.48 -5.22 12.98
N GLY A 54 4.67 -4.01 13.51
CA GLY A 54 6.01 -3.50 13.70
C GLY A 54 6.14 -2.43 14.77
N LYS A 55 7.37 -2.23 15.21
CA LYS A 55 7.74 -1.21 16.19
C LYS A 55 8.99 -0.46 15.77
N ASP A 56 9.09 0.79 16.18
CA ASP A 56 10.31 1.59 16.05
C ASP A 56 11.39 1.20 17.07
N LEU A 57 12.50 1.90 17.07
CA LEU A 57 13.62 1.68 18.00
C LEU A 57 13.25 1.96 19.48
N HIS A 58 12.14 2.66 19.72
CA HIS A 58 11.61 3.00 21.05
C HIS A 58 10.46 2.09 21.48
N GLY A 59 10.14 1.06 20.68
CA GLY A 59 9.06 0.14 20.96
C GLY A 59 7.66 0.68 20.64
N GLN A 60 7.56 1.83 19.94
CA GLN A 60 6.28 2.41 19.55
C GLN A 60 5.79 1.82 18.21
N PRO A 61 4.47 1.71 18.02
CA PRO A 61 3.91 1.23 16.75
C PRO A 61 4.31 2.08 15.55
N LEU A 62 4.46 1.44 14.38
CA LEU A 62 4.95 2.08 13.15
C LEU A 62 3.89 2.90 12.40
N ASP A 63 2.61 2.85 12.77
CA ASP A 63 1.54 3.57 12.10
C ASP A 63 1.70 5.10 12.15
N GLN A 64 2.44 5.64 13.12
CA GLN A 64 2.80 7.06 13.19
C GLN A 64 3.69 7.51 12.01
N TYR A 65 4.41 6.59 11.39
CA TYR A 65 5.29 6.84 10.24
C TYR A 65 4.59 6.63 8.89
N PHE A 66 3.32 6.26 8.88
CA PHE A 66 2.47 6.27 7.69
C PHE A 66 1.76 7.62 7.59
N ILE A 67 2.42 8.60 6.97
CA ILE A 67 2.12 10.02 7.04
C ILE A 67 1.28 10.57 5.89
N HIS A 68 0.81 9.72 4.98
CA HIS A 68 -0.04 10.11 3.84
C HIS A 68 -1.27 9.19 3.71
N GLY A 69 -2.14 9.48 2.76
CA GLY A 69 -3.28 8.61 2.43
C GLY A 69 -2.85 7.31 1.77
N LEU A 70 -3.73 6.31 1.79
CA LEU A 70 -3.44 4.98 1.22
C LEU A 70 -3.24 5.02 -0.30
N GLY A 71 -3.88 5.96 -1.00
CA GLY A 71 -3.82 6.02 -2.45
C GLY A 71 -4.63 7.16 -3.03
N HIS A 72 -4.65 7.23 -4.35
CA HIS A 72 -5.35 8.24 -5.12
C HIS A 72 -6.03 7.64 -6.36
N TYR A 73 -6.98 8.36 -6.93
CA TYR A 73 -7.57 8.00 -8.22
C TYR A 73 -6.57 8.24 -9.35
N ILE A 74 -6.64 7.38 -10.37
CA ILE A 74 -5.86 7.45 -11.60
C ILE A 74 -6.84 7.65 -12.77
N GLY A 75 -6.51 8.56 -13.70
CA GLY A 75 -7.29 8.81 -14.91
C GLY A 75 -6.43 9.50 -15.97
N LEU A 76 -6.87 10.65 -16.48
CA LEU A 76 -6.08 11.47 -17.40
C LEU A 76 -4.84 12.05 -16.70
N ASN A 77 -4.92 12.27 -15.39
CA ASN A 77 -3.80 12.68 -14.56
C ASN A 77 -3.38 11.55 -13.62
N VAL A 78 -2.11 11.56 -13.20
CA VAL A 78 -1.58 10.63 -12.19
C VAL A 78 -2.37 10.73 -10.89
N HIS A 79 -2.53 11.96 -10.36
CA HIS A 79 -3.47 12.27 -9.29
C HIS A 79 -4.70 12.87 -9.93
N ASP A 80 -5.68 12.04 -10.22
CA ASP A 80 -6.89 12.50 -10.91
C ASP A 80 -8.02 12.82 -9.94
N VAL A 81 -9.06 13.46 -10.49
CA VAL A 81 -10.25 13.81 -9.74
C VAL A 81 -10.98 12.57 -9.24
N GLY A 82 -11.53 12.62 -8.04
CA GLY A 82 -12.33 11.56 -7.46
C GLY A 82 -12.99 12.02 -6.17
N ASP A 83 -14.14 11.45 -5.86
CA ASP A 83 -14.80 11.71 -4.57
C ASP A 83 -14.47 10.60 -3.58
N TYR A 84 -13.58 10.91 -2.63
CA TYR A 84 -13.13 9.98 -1.58
C TYR A 84 -14.21 9.63 -0.55
N LYS A 85 -15.39 10.25 -0.63
CA LYS A 85 -16.55 9.95 0.22
C LYS A 85 -17.50 8.94 -0.44
N VAL A 86 -17.29 8.66 -1.72
CA VAL A 86 -18.09 7.68 -2.47
C VAL A 86 -17.38 6.32 -2.44
N PRO A 87 -18.13 5.23 -2.16
CA PRO A 87 -17.57 3.88 -2.22
C PRO A 87 -17.00 3.54 -3.59
N LEU A 88 -15.86 2.86 -3.60
CA LEU A 88 -15.23 2.34 -4.82
C LEU A 88 -16.11 1.27 -5.48
N GLY A 89 -16.36 1.42 -6.77
CA GLY A 89 -17.20 0.51 -7.54
C GLY A 89 -16.68 0.28 -8.96
N PRO A 90 -17.43 -0.44 -9.80
CA PRO A 90 -17.04 -0.73 -11.18
C PRO A 90 -16.60 0.49 -11.96
N GLY A 91 -15.46 0.40 -12.65
CA GLY A 91 -14.83 1.49 -13.38
C GLY A 91 -13.84 2.32 -12.57
N ALA A 92 -13.81 2.22 -11.23
CA ALA A 92 -12.82 2.92 -10.42
C ALA A 92 -11.41 2.41 -10.70
N THR A 93 -10.48 3.34 -10.92
CA THR A 93 -9.04 3.06 -11.04
C THR A 93 -8.29 3.91 -10.01
N PHE A 94 -7.46 3.28 -9.19
CA PHE A 94 -6.80 3.91 -8.06
C PHE A 94 -5.53 3.16 -7.64
N THR A 95 -4.67 3.82 -6.88
CA THR A 95 -3.49 3.20 -6.27
C THR A 95 -3.82 2.63 -4.87
N ILE A 96 -3.05 1.62 -4.45
CA ILE A 96 -2.88 1.23 -3.05
C ILE A 96 -1.37 1.28 -2.79
N GLU A 97 -0.94 2.28 -2.00
CA GLU A 97 0.46 2.66 -1.86
C GLU A 97 0.86 2.99 -0.41
N PRO A 98 0.68 2.06 0.54
CA PRO A 98 1.10 2.32 1.90
C PRO A 98 2.60 2.58 1.96
N GLY A 99 3.02 3.45 2.91
CA GLY A 99 4.43 3.77 3.10
C GLY A 99 4.79 3.98 4.56
N ILE A 100 6.01 3.61 4.93
CA ILE A 100 6.59 3.83 6.25
C ILE A 100 7.87 4.65 6.09
N TYR A 101 7.95 5.79 6.77
CA TYR A 101 9.07 6.72 6.67
C TYR A 101 9.62 7.02 8.07
N ILE A 102 10.79 6.43 8.42
CA ILE A 102 11.42 6.53 9.73
C ILE A 102 12.71 7.36 9.59
N PRO A 103 12.69 8.69 9.85
CA PRO A 103 13.85 9.55 9.66
C PRO A 103 15.03 9.12 10.52
N GLU A 104 14.80 8.70 11.76
CA GLU A 104 15.83 8.27 12.69
C GLU A 104 16.61 7.05 12.19
N GLU A 105 15.96 6.16 11.45
CA GLU A 105 16.59 4.98 10.86
C GLU A 105 17.06 5.22 9.41
N ASN A 106 16.84 6.41 8.84
CA ASN A 106 17.05 6.71 7.41
C ASN A 106 16.36 5.68 6.49
N ILE A 107 15.15 5.23 6.87
CA ILE A 107 14.34 4.28 6.11
C ILE A 107 13.10 5.00 5.60
N GLY A 108 12.86 4.88 4.28
CA GLY A 108 11.61 5.25 3.63
C GLY A 108 11.27 4.18 2.62
N ILE A 109 10.14 3.49 2.82
CA ILE A 109 9.67 2.42 1.94
C ILE A 109 8.21 2.68 1.60
N ARG A 110 7.90 2.71 0.30
CA ARG A 110 6.55 2.72 -0.25
C ARG A 110 6.46 1.65 -1.33
N ILE A 111 5.38 0.88 -1.33
CA ILE A 111 5.05 -0.07 -2.39
C ILE A 111 3.73 0.39 -2.98
N GLU A 112 3.75 0.72 -4.26
CA GLU A 112 2.62 1.28 -4.99
C GLU A 112 2.24 0.37 -6.13
N ASP A 113 0.98 0.02 -6.18
CA ASP A 113 0.40 -0.75 -7.27
C ASP A 113 -0.93 -0.12 -7.72
N ASP A 114 -1.20 -0.24 -9.01
CA ASP A 114 -2.41 0.24 -9.65
C ASP A 114 -3.48 -0.85 -9.64
N TYR A 115 -4.70 -0.43 -9.30
CA TYR A 115 -5.86 -1.30 -9.22
C TYR A 115 -7.02 -0.75 -10.04
N TYR A 116 -7.80 -1.68 -10.59
CA TYR A 116 -9.02 -1.39 -11.35
C TYR A 116 -10.15 -2.27 -10.81
N VAL A 117 -11.35 -1.72 -10.70
CA VAL A 117 -12.56 -2.48 -10.35
C VAL A 117 -13.29 -2.82 -11.64
N ASP A 118 -13.37 -4.10 -11.98
CA ASP A 118 -14.03 -4.56 -13.19
C ASP A 118 -15.58 -4.45 -13.14
N ALA A 119 -16.24 -4.79 -14.22
CA ALA A 119 -17.70 -4.70 -14.33
C ALA A 119 -18.45 -5.60 -13.33
N ASP A 120 -17.83 -6.69 -12.89
CA ASP A 120 -18.37 -7.62 -11.90
C ASP A 120 -18.04 -7.21 -10.45
N GLY A 121 -17.36 -6.08 -10.27
CA GLY A 121 -16.98 -5.56 -8.96
C GLY A 121 -15.73 -6.22 -8.38
N LYS A 122 -14.95 -6.94 -9.17
CA LYS A 122 -13.71 -7.57 -8.73
C LYS A 122 -12.55 -6.57 -8.80
N LEU A 123 -11.71 -6.55 -7.76
CA LEU A 123 -10.48 -5.77 -7.74
C LEU A 123 -9.39 -6.48 -8.55
N ILE A 124 -8.87 -5.81 -9.56
CA ILE A 124 -7.81 -6.30 -10.46
C ILE A 124 -6.55 -5.48 -10.22
N LYS A 125 -5.45 -6.13 -9.84
CA LYS A 125 -4.13 -5.51 -9.75
C LYS A 125 -3.52 -5.44 -11.15
N LEU A 126 -3.33 -4.25 -11.69
CA LEU A 126 -2.81 -4.03 -13.06
C LEU A 126 -1.32 -4.36 -13.15
N SER A 127 -0.56 -4.15 -12.08
CA SER A 127 0.88 -4.42 -11.96
C SER A 127 1.22 -5.84 -11.48
N ALA A 128 0.28 -6.79 -11.53
CA ALA A 128 0.43 -8.14 -10.96
C ALA A 128 1.63 -8.94 -11.52
N ALA A 129 2.12 -8.61 -12.71
CA ALA A 129 3.29 -9.25 -13.33
C ALA A 129 4.64 -8.74 -12.79
N LEU A 130 4.64 -7.64 -12.01
CA LEU A 130 5.85 -7.07 -11.44
C LEU A 130 6.24 -7.78 -10.13
N PRO A 131 7.55 -7.90 -9.84
CA PRO A 131 8.00 -8.47 -8.57
C PRO A 131 7.63 -7.53 -7.41
N SER A 132 6.93 -8.06 -6.41
CA SER A 132 6.56 -7.32 -5.20
C SER A 132 7.16 -7.89 -3.92
N LYS A 133 7.46 -9.19 -3.86
CA LYS A 133 8.12 -9.78 -2.69
C LYS A 133 9.58 -9.36 -2.61
N ALA A 134 10.08 -9.08 -1.41
CA ALA A 134 11.45 -8.61 -1.20
C ALA A 134 12.52 -9.48 -1.91
N ALA A 135 12.39 -10.81 -1.84
CA ALA A 135 13.32 -11.73 -2.50
C ALA A 135 13.27 -11.64 -4.04
N ASP A 136 12.07 -11.43 -4.62
CA ASP A 136 11.91 -11.31 -6.07
C ASP A 136 12.45 -9.97 -6.57
N VAL A 137 12.30 -8.89 -5.77
CA VAL A 137 12.89 -7.58 -6.06
C VAL A 137 14.43 -7.67 -6.03
N GLU A 138 15.02 -8.28 -5.01
CA GLU A 138 16.48 -8.50 -4.95
C GLU A 138 16.97 -9.32 -6.14
N LYS A 139 16.26 -10.39 -6.51
CA LYS A 139 16.59 -11.20 -7.69
C LYS A 139 16.51 -10.39 -8.98
N ALA A 140 15.51 -9.56 -9.16
CA ALA A 140 15.37 -8.68 -10.32
C ALA A 140 16.53 -7.64 -10.40
N MET A 141 17.01 -7.17 -9.25
CA MET A 141 18.15 -6.24 -9.15
C MET A 141 19.49 -6.89 -9.40
N ALA A 142 19.68 -8.18 -9.05
CA ALA A 142 20.93 -8.91 -9.22
C ALA A 142 21.21 -9.28 -10.70
N GLY A 143 20.21 -9.29 -11.55
CA GLY A 143 20.32 -9.61 -12.98
C GLY A 143 20.69 -8.42 -13.90
N LYS A 144 21.12 -7.29 -13.31
CA LYS A 144 21.51 -6.07 -14.06
C LYS A 144 23.01 -5.87 -14.04
#